data_a7d1be59c2ef98d27f3a0297c235fd9a
#
_entry.id   a7d1be59c2ef98d27f3a0297c235fd9a
#
_cell.length_a   1.000
_cell.length_b   1.000
_cell.length_c   1.000
_cell.angle_alpha   90.00
_cell.angle_beta   90.00
_cell.angle_gamma   90.00
#
_symmetry.space_group_name_H-M   'P 1'
#
loop_
_entity.id
_entity.type
_entity.pdbx_description
1 polymer ?
#
loop_
_entity_poly.entity_id
_entity_poly.type
_entity_poly.pdbx_seq_one_letter_code
_entity_poly.pdbx_strand_id
1 'polypeptide(L)'
;MPTELPLSNENRHDDRITRLRILNPPLPTRIDLGQDGMPTYYRSKNGKHLRISIIRERWRIDDEWWREEISRDYFTLVLENGMIVTVFQNLLSHKWYSQ
;
A
#
# COMPACT_ATOMS: atom_id res chain seq x y z
N MET A 1 2.69 -30.30 4.28
CA MET A 1 2.95 -30.39 4.19
C MET A 1 3.10 -30.08 4.07
N PRO A 2 3.08 -29.65 4.20
CA PRO A 2 3.38 -29.41 4.21
C PRO A 2 3.59 -28.93 4.16
N THR A 3 3.54 -28.75 4.41
CA THR A 3 3.89 -28.59 4.44
C THR A 3 4.28 -28.13 4.37
N GLU A 4 4.26 -28.03 4.62
CA GLU A 4 4.66 -27.92 4.65
C GLU A 4 4.82 -27.35 4.63
N LEU A 5 4.77 -27.06 5.00
CA LEU A 5 4.98 -26.80 5.11
C LEU A 5 5.05 -26.23 5.07
N PRO A 6 4.92 -26.16 5.42
CA PRO A 6 5.03 -25.82 5.40
C PRO A 6 5.26 -25.22 5.26
N LEU A 7 5.22 -25.01 5.56
CA LEU A 7 5.43 -24.82 5.42
C LEU A 7 5.36 -24.39 5.12
N SER A 8 5.09 -24.34 5.35
CA SER A 8 4.98 -24.32 5.03
C SER A 8 4.70 -23.90 4.87
N ASN A 9 4.48 -23.89 5.24
CA ASN A 9 4.20 -23.85 5.02
C ASN A 9 3.79 -23.37 5.04
N GLU A 10 3.66 -23.25 5.39
CA GLU A 10 3.33 -23.06 5.26
C GLU A 10 2.96 -22.53 5.07
N ASN A 11 2.84 -22.41 5.48
CA ASN A 11 2.45 -22.13 5.04
C ASN A 11 2.33 -21.68 4.58
N ARG A 12 1.97 -21.41 4.85
CA ARG A 12 2.26 -21.00 3.88
C ARG A 12 1.74 -19.81 3.04
N HIS A 13 0.60 -19.17 2.96
CA HIS A 13 0.09 -17.99 2.33
C HIS A 13 0.73 -16.71 2.86
N ASP A 14 1.10 -16.71 4.11
CA ASP A 14 1.82 -15.59 4.71
C ASP A 14 3.18 -15.39 4.07
N ASP A 15 3.77 -16.48 3.62
CA ASP A 15 5.02 -16.41 2.88
C ASP A 15 4.88 -15.58 1.64
N ARG A 16 3.74 -15.68 0.99
CA ARG A 16 3.49 -14.94 -0.23
C ARG A 16 3.50 -13.45 0.03
N ILE A 17 2.87 -13.03 1.12
CA ILE A 17 2.81 -11.63 1.49
C ILE A 17 4.22 -11.11 1.82
N THR A 18 4.97 -11.89 2.56
CA THR A 18 6.34 -11.51 2.92
C THR A 18 7.20 -11.39 1.67
N ARG A 19 7.04 -12.30 0.74
CA ARG A 19 7.80 -12.30 -0.49
C ARG A 19 7.51 -11.05 -1.31
N LEU A 20 6.25 -10.64 -1.36
CA LEU A 20 5.89 -9.43 -2.07
C LEU A 20 6.55 -8.20 -1.48
N ARG A 21 6.66 -8.15 -0.16
CA ARG A 21 7.34 -7.05 0.50
C ARG A 21 8.82 -6.99 0.12
N ILE A 22 9.46 -8.16 0.04
CA ILE A 22 10.87 -8.22 -0.30
C ILE A 22 11.09 -7.80 -1.74
N LEU A 23 10.21 -8.26 -2.63
CA LEU A 23 10.36 -8.00 -4.06
C LEU A 23 9.92 -6.59 -4.43
N ASN A 24 8.96 -6.04 -3.70
CA ASN A 24 8.39 -4.74 -4.02
C ASN A 24 8.36 -3.88 -2.76
N PRO A 25 9.51 -3.37 -2.34
CA PRO A 25 9.52 -2.52 -1.16
C PRO A 25 8.73 -1.24 -1.42
N PRO A 26 8.05 -0.73 -0.40
CA PRO A 26 7.32 0.53 -0.56
C PRO A 26 8.23 1.66 -0.94
N LEU A 27 7.77 2.50 -1.84
CA LEU A 27 8.53 3.67 -2.30
C LEU A 27 7.81 4.93 -1.85
N PRO A 28 8.55 5.91 -1.33
CA PRO A 28 7.92 7.18 -0.96
C PRO A 28 7.21 7.78 -2.15
N THR A 29 6.02 8.31 -1.92
CA THR A 29 5.26 8.95 -2.97
C THR A 29 4.56 10.17 -2.40
N ARG A 30 3.92 10.94 -3.28
CA ARG A 30 3.19 12.13 -2.88
C ARG A 30 1.75 11.99 -3.29
N ILE A 31 0.88 12.29 -2.33
CA ILE A 31 -0.56 12.27 -2.54
C ILE A 31 -1.09 13.61 -2.05
N ASP A 32 -1.84 14.29 -2.91
CA ASP A 32 -2.53 15.50 -2.51
C ASP A 32 -3.93 15.12 -2.05
N LEU A 33 -4.36 15.70 -0.95
CA LEU A 33 -5.64 15.40 -0.35
C LEU A 33 -6.62 16.53 -0.61
N GLY A 34 -7.91 16.17 -0.74
CA GLY A 34 -8.98 17.14 -0.82
C GLY A 34 -9.37 17.64 0.56
N GLN A 35 -10.41 18.48 0.57
CA GLN A 35 -10.90 19.06 1.82
C GLN A 35 -11.45 18.01 2.76
N ASP A 36 -11.94 16.90 2.20
CA ASP A 36 -12.47 15.79 2.98
C ASP A 36 -11.38 14.83 3.47
N GLY A 37 -10.10 15.15 3.19
CA GLY A 37 -9.00 14.30 3.59
C GLY A 37 -8.77 13.11 2.68
N MET A 38 -9.49 13.00 1.58
CA MET A 38 -9.34 11.88 0.66
C MET A 38 -8.37 12.21 -0.45
N PRO A 39 -7.64 11.20 -0.97
CA PRO A 39 -6.68 11.44 -2.05
C PRO A 39 -7.35 12.00 -3.30
N THR A 40 -6.76 13.04 -3.88
CA THR A 40 -7.25 13.64 -5.10
C THR A 40 -6.26 13.59 -6.24
N TYR A 41 -4.96 13.68 -5.94
CA TYR A 41 -3.91 13.64 -6.95
C TYR A 41 -2.78 12.75 -6.50
N TYR A 42 -2.20 12.08 -7.48
CA TYR A 42 -1.05 11.20 -7.30
C TYR A 42 0.12 11.80 -8.06
N ARG A 43 1.26 11.93 -7.39
CA ARG A 43 2.48 12.45 -8.03
C ARG A 43 3.41 11.28 -8.34
N SER A 44 3.65 11.04 -9.61
CA SER A 44 4.49 9.94 -10.04
C SER A 44 5.97 10.27 -9.82
N LYS A 45 6.81 9.25 -9.98
CA LYS A 45 8.26 9.44 -9.88
C LYS A 45 8.79 10.47 -10.86
N ASN A 46 8.17 10.55 -12.01
CA ASN A 46 8.57 11.48 -13.06
C ASN A 46 8.10 12.90 -12.79
N GLY A 47 7.45 13.12 -11.66
CA GLY A 47 6.92 14.42 -11.34
C GLY A 47 5.56 14.71 -11.98
N LYS A 48 5.00 13.75 -12.68
CA LYS A 48 3.67 13.94 -13.26
C LYS A 48 2.62 14.00 -12.17
N HIS A 49 1.71 14.94 -12.33
CA HIS A 49 0.63 15.20 -11.40
C HIS A 49 -0.64 14.63 -12.02
N LEU A 50 -1.07 13.46 -11.55
CA LEU A 50 -2.19 12.74 -12.15
C LEU A 50 -3.39 12.77 -11.23
N ARG A 51 -4.52 13.17 -11.77
CA ARG A 51 -5.75 13.20 -10.99
C ARG A 51 -6.23 11.78 -10.73
N ILE A 52 -6.73 11.56 -9.51
CA ILE A 52 -7.31 10.29 -9.13
C ILE A 52 -8.76 10.29 -9.55
N SER A 53 -9.10 9.42 -10.49
CA SER A 53 -10.46 9.32 -11.01
C SER A 53 -11.39 8.61 -10.04
N ILE A 54 -10.89 7.51 -9.46
CA ILE A 54 -11.71 6.66 -8.60
C ILE A 54 -10.84 6.11 -7.49
N ILE A 55 -11.36 6.12 -6.26
CA ILE A 55 -10.80 5.32 -5.19
C ILE A 55 -11.55 4.00 -5.23
N ARG A 56 -10.88 2.98 -5.71
CA ARG A 56 -11.51 1.71 -5.98
C ARG A 56 -11.70 0.89 -4.72
N GLU A 57 -10.69 0.92 -3.86
CA GLU A 57 -10.74 0.17 -2.61
C GLU A 57 -9.99 0.95 -1.54
N ARG A 58 -10.41 0.73 -0.32
CA ARG A 58 -9.74 1.30 0.83
C ARG A 58 -9.82 0.28 1.95
N TRP A 59 -8.66 0.03 2.59
CA TRP A 59 -8.66 -0.87 3.76
C TRP A 59 -7.57 -0.42 4.70
N ARG A 60 -7.73 -0.83 5.94
CA ARG A 60 -6.80 -0.43 6.99
C ARG A 60 -6.15 -1.66 7.59
N ILE A 61 -4.85 -1.56 7.88
CA ILE A 61 -4.10 -2.59 8.57
C ILE A 61 -3.55 -1.98 9.83
N ASP A 62 -3.94 -2.54 10.98
CA ASP A 62 -3.38 -2.21 12.27
C ASP A 62 -2.81 -3.50 12.82
N ASP A 63 -1.50 -3.51 13.04
CA ASP A 63 -0.84 -4.71 13.51
C ASP A 63 0.34 -4.35 14.37
N GLU A 64 0.82 -5.33 15.09
CA GLU A 64 1.99 -5.16 15.92
C GLU A 64 2.95 -6.28 15.56
N TRP A 65 4.04 -5.92 14.91
CA TRP A 65 5.01 -6.90 14.46
C TRP A 65 6.26 -6.75 15.31
N TRP A 66 6.52 -7.78 16.13
CA TRP A 66 7.65 -7.72 17.06
C TRP A 66 7.49 -6.55 18.01
N ARG A 67 8.30 -5.52 17.80
CA ARG A 67 8.24 -4.30 18.62
C ARG A 67 7.81 -3.09 17.84
N GLU A 68 7.41 -3.31 16.60
CA GLU A 68 6.98 -2.20 15.74
C GLU A 68 5.49 -2.23 15.56
N GLU A 69 4.91 -1.10 15.77
CA GLU A 69 3.49 -0.92 15.48
C GLU A 69 3.33 -0.59 14.02
N ILE A 70 2.40 -1.28 13.36
CA ILE A 70 2.08 -1.03 11.96
C ILE A 70 0.66 -0.51 11.92
N SER A 71 0.50 0.70 11.39
CA SER A 71 -0.79 1.31 11.23
C SER A 71 -0.80 1.99 9.88
N ARG A 72 -1.56 1.43 8.94
CA ARG A 72 -1.54 1.88 7.55
C ARG A 72 -2.95 1.93 6.98
N ASP A 73 -3.19 2.95 6.18
CA ASP A 73 -4.43 3.13 5.46
C ASP A 73 -4.12 2.93 3.97
N TYR A 74 -4.63 1.86 3.39
CA TYR A 74 -4.34 1.49 2.01
C TYR A 74 -5.44 1.94 1.07
N PHE A 75 -5.04 2.31 -0.13
CA PHE A 75 -5.97 2.73 -1.17
C PHE A 75 -5.55 2.12 -2.50
N THR A 76 -6.52 1.60 -3.24
CA THR A 76 -6.32 1.25 -4.64
C THR A 76 -6.95 2.35 -5.46
N LEU A 77 -6.13 3.03 -6.26
CA LEU A 77 -6.52 4.23 -6.99
C LEU A 77 -6.51 3.97 -8.48
N VAL A 78 -7.51 4.50 -9.17
CA VAL A 78 -7.50 4.55 -10.63
C VAL A 78 -7.21 5.98 -11.02
N LEU A 79 -6.15 6.17 -11.80
CA LEU A 79 -5.68 7.49 -12.21
C LEU A 79 -6.34 7.90 -13.51
N GLU A 80 -6.24 9.19 -13.84
CA GLU A 80 -6.88 9.74 -15.02
C GLU A 80 -6.40 9.10 -16.32
N ASN A 81 -5.20 8.53 -16.32
CA ASN A 81 -4.67 7.85 -17.51
C ASN A 81 -5.01 6.36 -17.52
N GLY A 82 -5.85 5.89 -16.59
CA GLY A 82 -6.27 4.50 -16.55
C GLY A 82 -5.36 3.59 -15.74
N MET A 83 -4.23 4.08 -15.26
CA MET A 83 -3.34 3.27 -14.42
C MET A 83 -3.97 3.02 -13.07
N ILE A 84 -3.70 1.83 -12.55
CA ILE A 84 -4.14 1.44 -11.22
C ILE A 84 -2.91 1.35 -10.33
N VAL A 85 -2.95 2.07 -9.22
CA VAL A 85 -1.83 2.07 -8.28
C VAL A 85 -2.36 1.78 -6.89
N THR A 86 -1.53 1.14 -6.08
CA THR A 86 -1.83 0.91 -4.68
C THR A 86 -0.90 1.78 -3.85
N VAL A 87 -1.48 2.59 -2.99
CA VAL A 87 -0.71 3.45 -2.10
C VAL A 87 -1.19 3.24 -0.67
N PHE A 88 -0.36 3.63 0.27
CA PHE A 88 -0.80 3.64 1.66
C PHE A 88 -0.22 4.84 2.39
N GLN A 89 -0.93 5.27 3.39
CA GLN A 89 -0.43 6.26 4.34
C GLN A 89 -0.04 5.54 5.61
N ASN A 90 1.19 5.78 6.05
CA ASN A 90 1.62 5.33 7.37
C ASN A 90 1.00 6.28 8.37
N LEU A 91 0.10 5.78 9.21
CA LEU A 91 -0.67 6.64 10.10
C LEU A 91 0.15 7.13 11.29
N LEU A 92 1.31 6.53 11.52
CA LEU A 92 2.20 6.99 12.58
C LEU A 92 3.05 8.18 12.15
N SER A 93 3.48 8.20 10.89
CA SER A 93 4.32 9.26 10.36
C SER A 93 3.56 10.20 9.42
N HIS A 94 2.37 9.81 9.00
CA HIS A 94 1.53 10.52 8.03
C HIS A 94 2.16 10.61 6.63
N LYS A 95 3.17 9.79 6.38
CA LYS A 95 3.82 9.77 5.06
C LYS A 95 3.15 8.75 4.16
N TRP A 96 3.22 9.02 2.86
CA TRP A 96 2.61 8.19 1.84
C TRP A 96 3.65 7.38 1.09
N TYR A 97 3.27 6.17 0.70
CA TYR A 97 4.13 5.25 -0.04
C TYR A 97 3.31 4.56 -1.12
N SER A 98 3.97 4.26 -2.24
CA SER A 98 3.36 3.40 -3.25
C SER A 98 3.94 2.01 -3.13
N GLN A 99 3.10 1.06 -3.44
CA GLN A 99 3.45 -0.34 -3.28
C GLN A 99 3.74 -0.99 -4.63
#